data_1c1618e314834c900d00b801424ed70d
#
_entry.id   1c1618e314834c900d00b801424ed70d
#
_cell.length_a   1.000
_cell.length_b   1.000
_cell.length_c   1.000
_cell.angle_alpha   90.00
_cell.angle_beta   90.00
_cell.angle_gamma   90.00
#
_symmetry.space_group_name_H-M   'P 1'
#
loop_
_entity.id
_entity.type
_entity.pdbx_description
1 polymer ?
#
loop_
_entity_poly.entity_id
_entity_poly.type
_entity_poly.pdbx_seq_one_letter_code
_entity_poly.pdbx_strand_id
1 'polypeptide(L)'
;FAKSLIASTGQWANLMTLNDNGRPIYMASQPSNAGGVVRPDSLVGTVAGLDLYVDPTNAGDGDGTLLVVNPDAYTWYEGPTFRLRADVIASGQITVGYYGYGALATKIAAGAFKNNKA
;
A
#
# COMPACT_ATOMS: atom_id res chain seq x y z
N PHE A 1 14.96 -5.29 9.12
CA PHE A 1 14.22 -6.46 8.65
C PHE A 1 12.93 -6.04 7.97
N ALA A 2 12.50 -6.78 6.93
CA ALA A 2 11.23 -6.56 6.28
C ALA A 2 10.08 -6.83 7.27
N LYS A 3 9.03 -5.99 7.19
CA LYS A 3 7.86 -6.10 8.07
C LYS A 3 6.57 -6.25 7.29
N SER A 4 6.55 -5.77 6.06
CA SER A 4 5.33 -5.67 5.27
C SER A 4 5.53 -6.31 3.90
N LEU A 5 4.47 -6.98 3.45
CA LEU A 5 4.34 -7.58 2.15
C LEU A 5 3.18 -6.91 1.43
N ILE A 6 3.44 -6.36 0.25
CA ILE A 6 2.41 -5.72 -0.57
C ILE A 6 2.24 -6.58 -1.81
N ALA A 7 1.03 -7.04 -2.05
CA ALA A 7 0.70 -7.92 -3.17
C ALA A 7 -0.42 -7.33 -4.04
N SER A 8 -0.39 -7.66 -5.32
CA SER A 8 -1.54 -7.47 -6.20
C SER A 8 -2.66 -8.47 -5.85
N THR A 9 -3.86 -8.23 -6.34
CA THR A 9 -5.00 -9.14 -6.11
C THR A 9 -4.75 -10.55 -6.63
N GLY A 10 -4.06 -10.68 -7.77
CA GLY A 10 -3.70 -11.99 -8.34
C GLY A 10 -2.67 -12.72 -7.47
N GLN A 11 -1.66 -12.02 -6.96
CA GLN A 11 -0.68 -12.61 -6.04
C GLN A 11 -1.30 -12.97 -4.69
N TRP A 12 -2.25 -12.19 -4.21
CA TRP A 12 -3.01 -12.54 -3.02
C TRP A 12 -3.75 -13.87 -3.18
N ALA A 13 -4.43 -14.07 -4.31
CA ALA A 13 -5.08 -15.35 -4.61
C ALA A 13 -4.08 -16.52 -4.63
N ASN A 14 -2.91 -16.32 -5.23
CA ASN A 14 -1.83 -17.32 -5.24
C ASN A 14 -1.31 -17.63 -3.83
N LEU A 15 -1.10 -16.60 -3.00
CA LEU A 15 -0.64 -16.78 -1.61
C LEU A 15 -1.63 -17.54 -0.73
N MET A 16 -2.94 -17.38 -0.96
CA MET A 16 -3.96 -18.13 -0.24
C MET A 16 -3.92 -19.63 -0.52
N THR A 17 -3.41 -20.03 -1.66
CA THR A 17 -3.32 -21.45 -2.07
C THR A 17 -1.99 -22.11 -1.74
N LEU A 18 -0.99 -21.34 -1.28
CA LEU A 18 0.32 -21.87 -0.92
C LEU A 18 0.25 -22.68 0.39
N ASN A 19 0.78 -23.89 0.31
CA ASN A 19 0.87 -24.80 1.45
C ASN A 19 2.33 -25.26 1.64
N ASP A 20 2.74 -25.35 2.89
CA ASP A 20 3.96 -26.03 3.29
C ASP A 20 3.59 -27.33 4.02
N ASN A 21 3.89 -28.48 3.39
CA ASN A 21 3.55 -29.82 3.90
C ASN A 21 2.09 -29.96 4.39
N GLY A 22 1.14 -29.38 3.65
CA GLY A 22 -0.28 -29.40 3.98
C GLY A 22 -0.70 -28.33 5.00
N ARG A 23 0.21 -27.44 5.41
CA ARG A 23 -0.11 -26.29 6.26
C ARG A 23 -0.23 -25.02 5.42
N PRO A 24 -1.31 -24.26 5.53
CA PRO A 24 -1.39 -22.97 4.85
C PRO A 24 -0.35 -21.99 5.39
N ILE A 25 0.37 -21.34 4.49
CA ILE A 25 1.35 -20.30 4.83
C ILE A 25 0.65 -18.98 5.13
N TYR A 26 -0.47 -18.72 4.45
CA TYR A 26 -1.29 -17.54 4.65
C TYR A 26 -2.20 -17.70 5.86
N MET A 27 -2.18 -16.71 6.74
CA MET A 27 -3.11 -16.59 7.85
C MET A 27 -3.97 -15.35 7.65
N ALA A 28 -5.27 -15.53 7.43
CA ALA A 28 -6.19 -14.42 7.33
C ALA A 28 -6.25 -13.64 8.65
N SER A 29 -6.33 -12.32 8.57
CA SER A 29 -6.63 -11.51 9.76
C SER A 29 -8.03 -11.89 10.22
N GLN A 30 -8.15 -12.38 11.46
CA GLN A 30 -9.44 -12.70 11.99
C GLN A 30 -10.27 -11.41 12.14
N PRO A 31 -11.48 -11.36 11.58
CA PRO A 31 -12.40 -10.30 11.98
C PRO A 31 -12.63 -10.46 13.48
N SER A 32 -12.40 -9.41 14.24
CA SER A 32 -12.74 -9.40 15.64
C SER A 32 -14.25 -9.69 15.74
N ASN A 33 -14.65 -10.65 16.56
CA ASN A 33 -16.06 -11.00 16.77
C ASN A 33 -16.90 -9.85 17.37
N ALA A 34 -16.29 -8.74 17.69
CA ALA A 34 -16.93 -7.52 18.16
C ALA A 34 -17.39 -6.67 16.96
N GLY A 35 -18.42 -7.13 16.24
CA GLY A 35 -19.21 -6.25 15.40
C GLY A 35 -18.63 -5.88 14.03
N GLY A 36 -17.89 -6.76 13.37
CA GLY A 36 -17.58 -6.59 11.95
C GLY A 36 -16.78 -5.33 11.60
N VAL A 37 -15.75 -5.03 12.37
CA VAL A 37 -14.86 -3.91 12.05
C VAL A 37 -14.10 -4.23 10.76
N VAL A 38 -14.50 -3.59 9.67
CA VAL A 38 -13.74 -3.59 8.42
C VAL A 38 -12.48 -2.77 8.67
N ARG A 39 -11.31 -3.40 8.54
CA ARG A 39 -10.04 -2.68 8.65
C ARG A 39 -9.83 -1.83 7.38
N PRO A 40 -9.71 -0.50 7.51
CA PRO A 40 -9.55 0.39 6.36
C PRO A 40 -8.12 0.39 5.79
N ASP A 41 -7.20 -0.33 6.39
CA ASP A 41 -5.77 -0.27 6.13
C ASP A 41 -5.27 -1.31 5.09
N SER A 42 -6.17 -1.96 4.34
CA SER A 42 -5.83 -2.99 3.35
C SER A 42 -5.06 -4.21 3.90
N LEU A 43 -4.92 -4.31 5.21
CA LEU A 43 -4.29 -5.46 5.86
C LEU A 43 -5.25 -6.66 5.82
N VAL A 44 -4.87 -7.69 5.08
CA VAL A 44 -5.74 -8.87 4.89
C VAL A 44 -5.29 -10.10 5.67
N GLY A 45 -4.06 -10.11 6.12
CA GLY A 45 -3.54 -11.25 6.87
C GLY A 45 -2.03 -11.19 7.07
N THR A 46 -1.44 -12.32 7.38
CA THR A 46 0.02 -12.50 7.52
C THR A 46 0.51 -13.65 6.67
N VAL A 47 1.72 -13.52 6.12
CA VAL A 47 2.41 -14.57 5.37
C VAL A 47 3.84 -14.63 5.87
N ALA A 48 4.27 -15.80 6.35
CA ALA A 48 5.63 -16.01 6.86
C ALA A 48 6.06 -14.95 7.90
N GLY A 49 5.15 -14.50 8.76
CA GLY A 49 5.42 -13.49 9.78
C GLY A 49 5.42 -12.04 9.28
N LEU A 50 5.15 -11.82 8.00
CA LEU A 50 5.01 -10.47 7.41
C LEU A 50 3.54 -10.08 7.30
N ASP A 51 3.22 -8.83 7.61
CA ASP A 51 1.90 -8.29 7.39
C ASP A 51 1.60 -8.15 5.89
N LEU A 52 0.51 -8.74 5.43
CA LEU A 52 0.11 -8.72 4.03
C LEU A 52 -0.90 -7.60 3.78
N TYR A 53 -0.54 -6.71 2.87
CA TYR A 53 -1.39 -5.66 2.34
C TYR A 53 -1.71 -5.94 0.88
N VAL A 54 -2.96 -5.75 0.49
CA VAL A 54 -3.41 -5.92 -0.89
C VAL A 54 -3.64 -4.56 -1.53
N ASP A 55 -2.95 -4.31 -2.63
CA ASP A 55 -3.12 -3.11 -3.43
C ASP A 55 -3.68 -3.48 -4.81
N PRO A 56 -4.97 -3.19 -5.08
CA PRO A 56 -5.59 -3.49 -6.36
C PRO A 56 -5.04 -2.64 -7.51
N THR A 57 -4.37 -1.53 -7.21
CA THR A 57 -3.77 -0.63 -8.22
C THR A 57 -2.39 -1.09 -8.66
N ASN A 58 -1.78 -2.04 -7.95
CA ASN A 58 -0.44 -2.58 -8.24
C ASN A 58 -0.47 -3.63 -9.37
N ALA A 59 -1.36 -3.45 -10.34
CA ALA A 59 -1.52 -4.34 -11.50
C ALA A 59 -0.62 -3.97 -12.69
N GLY A 60 0.34 -3.05 -12.51
CA GLY A 60 1.05 -2.38 -13.58
C GLY A 60 1.90 -3.24 -14.51
N ASP A 61 2.30 -4.46 -14.11
CA ASP A 61 3.09 -5.38 -14.94
C ASP A 61 2.51 -6.81 -14.93
N GLY A 62 1.19 -6.91 -14.92
CA GLY A 62 0.51 -8.21 -14.79
C GLY A 62 0.44 -8.68 -13.33
N ASP A 63 -0.32 -9.74 -13.11
CA ASP A 63 -0.70 -10.28 -11.79
C ASP A 63 0.47 -10.81 -10.92
N GLY A 64 1.71 -10.47 -11.26
CA GLY A 64 2.90 -11.09 -10.68
C GLY A 64 3.71 -10.25 -9.71
N THR A 65 3.30 -9.02 -9.39
CA THR A 65 4.13 -8.14 -8.56
C THR A 65 3.92 -8.35 -7.07
N LEU A 66 5.00 -8.65 -6.39
CA LEU A 66 5.08 -8.79 -4.94
C LEU A 66 6.18 -7.87 -4.43
N LEU A 67 5.87 -7.02 -3.45
CA LEU A 67 6.80 -6.12 -2.82
C LEU A 67 7.00 -6.52 -1.35
N VAL A 68 8.24 -6.71 -0.96
CA VAL A 68 8.63 -6.88 0.44
C VAL A 68 9.27 -5.59 0.91
N VAL A 69 8.72 -4.96 1.93
CA VAL A 69 9.11 -3.60 2.33
C VAL A 69 9.40 -3.53 3.83
N ASN A 70 10.43 -2.77 4.16
CA ASN A 70 10.64 -2.26 5.50
C ASN A 70 10.22 -0.79 5.56
N PRO A 71 9.11 -0.45 6.20
CA PRO A 71 8.63 0.95 6.29
C PRO A 71 9.64 1.90 6.92
N ASP A 72 10.48 1.42 7.84
CA ASP A 72 11.49 2.23 8.53
C ASP A 72 12.62 2.70 7.59
N ALA A 73 12.72 2.10 6.40
CA ALA A 73 13.71 2.49 5.38
C ALA A 73 13.34 3.76 4.61
N TYR A 74 12.12 4.22 4.75
CA TYR A 74 11.59 5.36 4.00
C TYR A 74 11.08 6.44 4.93
N THR A 75 11.16 7.68 4.49
CA THR A 75 10.57 8.83 5.18
C THR A 75 9.81 9.68 4.18
N TRP A 76 8.55 9.93 4.49
CA TRP A 76 7.74 10.89 3.75
C TRP A 76 7.91 12.27 4.37
N TYR A 77 8.27 13.23 3.54
CA TYR A 77 8.32 14.65 3.90
C TYR A 77 7.17 15.36 3.22
N GLU A 78 6.40 16.08 3.98
CA GLU A 78 5.26 16.85 3.49
C GLU A 78 5.43 18.31 3.86
N GLY A 79 5.26 19.18 2.86
CA GLY A 79 5.22 20.62 3.05
C GLY A 79 3.83 21.13 3.41
N PRO A 80 3.71 22.37 3.87
CA PRO A 80 2.43 22.96 4.14
C PRO A 80 1.59 23.10 2.85
N THR A 81 0.29 22.93 2.97
CA THR A 81 -0.65 23.15 1.88
C THR A 81 -0.89 24.65 1.68
N PHE A 82 -0.87 25.10 0.42
CA PHE A 82 -1.15 26.48 0.03
C PHE A 82 -2.50 26.54 -0.67
N ARG A 83 -3.25 27.59 -0.37
CA ARG A 83 -4.49 27.92 -1.07
C ARG A 83 -4.30 29.16 -1.90
N LEU A 84 -4.59 29.09 -3.19
CA LEU A 84 -4.67 30.22 -4.09
C LEU A 84 -6.13 30.44 -4.50
N ARG A 85 -6.56 31.68 -4.46
CA ARG A 85 -7.87 32.10 -4.96
C ARG A 85 -7.67 33.01 -6.15
N ALA A 86 -8.34 32.74 -7.25
CA ALA A 86 -8.43 33.63 -8.40
C ALA A 86 -9.90 33.94 -8.69
N ASP A 87 -10.25 35.23 -8.74
CA ASP A 87 -11.59 35.67 -9.09
C ASP A 87 -11.62 36.03 -10.58
N VAL A 88 -12.53 35.40 -11.33
CA VAL A 88 -12.76 35.74 -12.73
C VAL A 88 -13.97 36.63 -12.83
N ILE A 89 -13.74 37.94 -12.94
CA ILE A 89 -14.79 38.97 -12.87
C ILE A 89 -15.77 38.84 -14.03
N ALA A 90 -15.30 38.46 -15.23
CA ALA A 90 -16.14 38.40 -16.44
C ALA A 90 -17.20 37.29 -16.41
N SER A 91 -16.99 36.21 -15.67
CA SER A 91 -17.92 35.08 -15.56
C SER A 91 -18.54 34.91 -14.19
N GLY A 92 -18.16 35.73 -13.21
CA GLY A 92 -18.60 35.58 -11.82
C GLY A 92 -18.13 34.30 -11.13
N GLN A 93 -17.13 33.60 -11.71
CA GLN A 93 -16.59 32.36 -11.18
C GLN A 93 -15.40 32.62 -10.25
N ILE A 94 -15.31 31.81 -9.19
CA ILE A 94 -14.20 31.83 -8.27
C ILE A 94 -13.46 30.50 -8.45
N THR A 95 -12.20 30.57 -8.83
CA THR A 95 -11.32 29.39 -8.91
C THR A 95 -10.44 29.33 -7.67
N VAL A 96 -10.47 28.19 -6.97
CA VAL A 96 -9.63 27.95 -5.81
C VAL A 96 -8.72 26.76 -6.10
N GLY A 97 -7.42 26.99 -6.04
CA GLY A 97 -6.39 25.97 -6.18
C GLY A 97 -5.78 25.64 -4.82
N TYR A 98 -5.57 24.36 -4.55
CA TYR A 98 -4.81 23.86 -3.41
C TYR A 98 -3.54 23.20 -3.91
N TYR A 99 -2.42 23.56 -3.32
CA TYR A 99 -1.12 23.02 -3.68
C TYR A 99 -0.45 22.46 -2.44
N GLY A 100 0.17 21.29 -2.59
CA GLY A 100 1.00 20.67 -1.57
C GLY A 100 2.24 20.06 -2.21
N TYR A 101 3.30 19.97 -1.44
CA TYR A 101 4.56 19.35 -1.86
C TYR A 101 4.85 18.18 -0.94
N GLY A 102 5.23 17.06 -1.53
CA GLY A 102 5.65 15.89 -0.79
C GLY A 102 6.87 15.25 -1.45
N ALA A 103 7.71 14.64 -0.65
CA ALA A 103 8.87 13.91 -1.13
C ALA A 103 9.09 12.65 -0.31
N LEU A 104 9.38 11.55 -1.00
CA LEU A 104 9.77 10.28 -0.38
C LEU A 104 11.29 10.18 -0.38
N ALA A 105 11.89 10.10 0.80
CA ALA A 105 13.31 9.89 0.96
C ALA A 105 13.61 8.45 1.38
N THR A 106 14.61 7.85 0.74
CA THR A 106 15.10 6.52 1.07
C THR A 106 16.28 6.64 2.04
N LYS A 107 16.13 6.10 3.25
CA LYS A 107 17.22 6.04 4.23
C LYS A 107 18.12 4.83 4.03
N ILE A 108 17.53 3.71 3.60
CA ILE A 108 18.22 2.43 3.40
C ILE A 108 17.88 1.93 2.01
N ALA A 109 18.87 1.87 1.12
CA ALA A 109 18.66 1.47 -0.28
C ALA A 109 18.11 0.05 -0.43
N ALA A 110 18.45 -0.87 0.45
CA ALA A 110 17.96 -2.25 0.47
C ALA A 110 16.64 -2.43 1.25
N GLY A 111 15.91 -1.36 1.50
CA GLY A 111 14.68 -1.39 2.30
C GLY A 111 13.45 -1.96 1.60
N ALA A 112 13.51 -2.17 0.30
CA ALA A 112 12.45 -2.81 -0.47
C ALA A 112 13.01 -3.80 -1.48
N PHE A 113 12.30 -4.88 -1.66
CA PHE A 113 12.57 -5.90 -2.69
C PHE A 113 11.31 -6.12 -3.51
N LYS A 114 11.45 -6.03 -4.83
CA LYS A 114 10.37 -6.31 -5.77
C LYS A 114 10.64 -7.64 -6.48
N ASN A 115 9.72 -8.57 -6.38
CA ASN A 115 9.71 -9.76 -7.20
C ASN A 115 8.79 -9.53 -8.40
N ASN A 116 9.35 -9.55 -9.59
CA ASN A 116 8.59 -9.58 -10.83
C ASN A 116 8.55 -11.02 -11.31
N LYS A 117 7.35 -11.53 -11.53
CA LYS A 117 7.20 -12.77 -12.26
C LYS A 117 7.65 -12.49 -13.70
N ALA A 118 8.68 -13.19 -14.12
CA ALA A 118 9.09 -13.20 -15.52
C ALA A 118 8.04 -13.90 -16.37
#